data_82318ad6dff5c4591cb406a023f16088
#
_entry.id   82318ad6dff5c4591cb406a023f16088
#
_cell.length_a   1.000
_cell.length_b   1.000
_cell.length_c   1.000
_cell.angle_alpha   90.00
_cell.angle_beta   90.00
_cell.angle_gamma   90.00
#
_symmetry.space_group_name_H-M   'P 1'
#
loop_
_entity.id
_entity.type
_entity.pdbx_description
1 polymer ?
#
loop_
_entity_poly.entity_id
_entity_poly.type
_entity_poly.pdbx_seq_one_letter_code
_entity_poly.pdbx_strand_id
1 'polypeptide(L)'
;MSHRYEHEIAENEDWMSIRRQRTSDAQDNAVADGLTSFEVASRQGKRITLLDGTTCTEFVSCSYLGLESHPALIQAAQLAMERIGLHLSSSRSAMAPVYLQQLEQLLGDLYGGASVTVFSSTSNAHLGVLPLLGSGGMSGYPLRERGVMWLVDRTAHASMQMLRGLLAQFGPVRRVDTRDEDGLAQALVHCDRERLTPVLLIDGVGSMSGLLPVAGLSERLGAHGGYLYVDDAHGISIAGRYGAGYAFENLEHRLPANTLIAGSLSKGFGGAGGFIVLKPGYDVAQLRALANPLVFGHSIPVPLQAANVAAAQIHLSSQIDALQQALWHNVRYFDERTGAGMVNAGLRAPVRGALFDSERQAMEAASELRSARIVVFPVFYPIVESGKAMLRCALSALHTTEQLDALALKLDPLSDRTSDQP
;
A
#
# COMPACT_ATOMS: atom_id res chain seq x y z
N MET A 1 -19.73 1.81 30.96
CA MET A 1 -19.38 1.96 29.55
C MET A 1 -18.53 3.22 29.27
N SER A 2 -18.63 4.32 30.03
CA SER A 2 -17.89 5.57 29.80
C SER A 2 -16.37 5.49 30.07
N HIS A 3 -15.94 4.85 31.14
CA HIS A 3 -14.52 4.82 31.54
C HIS A 3 -13.57 4.10 30.57
N ARG A 4 -14.01 3.12 29.78
CA ARG A 4 -13.17 2.45 28.78
C ARG A 4 -12.92 3.31 27.53
N TYR A 5 -13.92 4.09 27.14
CA TYR A 5 -13.78 5.02 25.99
C TYR A 5 -12.83 6.19 26.30
N GLU A 6 -12.84 6.68 27.53
CA GLU A 6 -11.93 7.76 27.96
C GLU A 6 -10.46 7.32 27.95
N HIS A 7 -10.16 6.06 28.32
CA HIS A 7 -8.79 5.53 28.28
C HIS A 7 -8.28 5.36 26.83
N GLU A 8 -9.10 4.86 25.91
CA GLU A 8 -8.70 4.68 24.49
C GLU A 8 -8.55 6.02 23.75
N ILE A 9 -9.35 7.04 24.10
CA ILE A 9 -9.22 8.40 23.56
C ILE A 9 -7.93 9.05 24.09
N ALA A 10 -7.62 8.89 25.37
CA ALA A 10 -6.38 9.41 25.97
C ALA A 10 -5.12 8.78 25.37
N GLU A 11 -5.11 7.44 25.09
CA GLU A 11 -4.02 6.79 24.37
C GLU A 11 -3.87 7.30 22.92
N ASN A 12 -4.97 7.66 22.25
CA ASN A 12 -4.92 8.21 20.91
C ASN A 12 -4.41 9.69 20.88
N GLU A 13 -4.76 10.50 21.85
CA GLU A 13 -4.26 11.86 21.97
C GLU A 13 -2.77 11.85 22.30
N ASP A 14 -2.33 11.00 23.21
CA ASP A 14 -0.94 10.85 23.59
C ASP A 14 -0.07 10.34 22.41
N TRP A 15 -0.60 9.38 21.64
CA TRP A 15 0.09 8.89 20.43
C TRP A 15 0.25 9.97 19.35
N MET A 16 -0.74 10.84 19.15
CA MET A 16 -0.65 11.94 18.18
C MET A 16 0.31 13.03 18.64
N SER A 17 0.37 13.35 19.91
CA SER A 17 1.30 14.33 20.46
C SER A 17 2.74 13.79 20.42
N ILE A 18 2.96 12.55 20.81
CA ILE A 18 4.24 11.85 20.71
C ILE A 18 4.69 11.77 19.24
N ARG A 19 3.80 11.43 18.34
CA ARG A 19 4.10 11.41 16.91
C ARG A 19 4.49 12.79 16.38
N ARG A 20 3.74 13.83 16.76
CA ARG A 20 4.02 15.21 16.34
C ARG A 20 5.39 15.67 16.81
N GLN A 21 5.74 15.38 18.05
CA GLN A 21 6.99 15.83 18.66
C GLN A 21 8.22 15.06 18.12
N ARG A 22 8.11 13.75 17.88
CA ARG A 22 9.24 12.90 17.45
C ARG A 22 9.39 12.80 15.93
N THR A 23 8.31 12.94 15.17
CA THR A 23 8.36 12.85 13.71
C THR A 23 8.84 14.15 13.08
N SER A 24 8.61 15.32 13.72
CA SER A 24 9.01 16.59 13.13
C SER A 24 10.53 16.76 13.09
N ASP A 25 11.24 16.47 14.17
CA ASP A 25 12.68 16.76 14.27
C ASP A 25 13.53 15.98 13.25
N ALA A 26 13.31 14.66 13.14
CA ALA A 26 14.07 13.82 12.21
C ALA A 26 13.72 14.10 10.75
N GLN A 27 12.43 14.35 10.45
CA GLN A 27 11.99 14.69 9.11
C GLN A 27 12.47 16.08 8.69
N ASP A 28 12.39 17.06 9.59
CA ASP A 28 12.84 18.44 9.33
C ASP A 28 14.35 18.47 9.10
N ASN A 29 15.14 17.71 9.85
CA ASN A 29 16.56 17.55 9.63
C ASN A 29 16.85 16.90 8.28
N ALA A 30 16.14 15.83 7.91
CA ALA A 30 16.33 15.16 6.61
C ALA A 30 15.96 16.07 5.42
N VAL A 31 14.98 16.95 5.57
CA VAL A 31 14.66 18.00 4.58
C VAL A 31 15.76 19.05 4.51
N ALA A 32 16.21 19.55 5.67
CA ALA A 32 17.26 20.57 5.75
C ALA A 32 18.59 20.09 5.13
N ASP A 33 18.91 18.80 5.31
CA ASP A 33 20.11 18.16 4.75
C ASP A 33 19.93 17.73 3.28
N GLY A 34 18.77 18.00 2.65
CA GLY A 34 18.48 17.66 1.26
C GLY A 34 18.43 16.15 0.99
N LEU A 35 18.05 15.35 1.99
CA LEU A 35 17.95 13.88 1.92
C LEU A 35 16.53 13.40 1.58
N THR A 36 15.55 14.29 1.66
CA THR A 36 14.15 14.05 1.27
C THR A 36 13.58 15.28 0.55
N SER A 37 12.31 15.20 0.11
CA SER A 37 11.60 16.31 -0.55
C SER A 37 12.29 16.81 -1.83
N PHE A 38 12.86 15.89 -2.60
CA PHE A 38 13.57 16.21 -3.83
C PHE A 38 12.65 16.88 -4.86
N GLU A 39 13.07 18.02 -5.40
CA GLU A 39 12.40 18.68 -6.53
C GLU A 39 12.94 18.10 -7.85
N VAL A 40 12.12 17.29 -8.52
CA VAL A 40 12.48 16.56 -9.73
C VAL A 40 12.04 17.34 -10.96
N ALA A 41 13.01 17.78 -11.77
CA ALA A 41 12.75 18.50 -13.02
C ALA A 41 12.45 17.56 -14.19
N SER A 42 13.09 16.39 -14.26
CA SER A 42 12.87 15.39 -15.31
C SER A 42 13.22 13.98 -14.85
N ARG A 43 12.76 13.00 -15.63
CA ARG A 43 12.92 11.58 -15.31
C ARG A 43 13.10 10.76 -16.58
N GLN A 44 14.02 9.80 -16.55
CA GLN A 44 14.20 8.78 -17.58
C GLN A 44 14.45 7.42 -16.91
N GLY A 45 13.48 6.54 -16.93
CA GLY A 45 13.50 5.29 -16.18
C GLY A 45 13.68 5.55 -14.68
N LYS A 46 14.77 5.05 -14.10
CA LYS A 46 15.15 5.26 -12.70
C LYS A 46 16.21 6.36 -12.49
N ARG A 47 16.55 7.10 -13.53
CA ARG A 47 17.35 8.32 -13.42
C ARG A 47 16.44 9.52 -13.33
N ILE A 48 16.64 10.34 -12.31
CA ILE A 48 15.97 11.62 -12.10
C ILE A 48 16.98 12.76 -12.22
N THR A 49 16.55 13.88 -12.81
CA THR A 49 17.32 15.13 -12.77
C THR A 49 16.59 16.08 -11.83
N LEU A 50 17.30 16.54 -10.83
CA LEU A 50 16.78 17.48 -9.84
C LEU A 50 16.77 18.91 -10.41
N LEU A 51 16.10 19.82 -9.71
CA LEU A 51 15.98 21.22 -10.16
C LEU A 51 17.34 21.93 -10.27
N ASP A 52 18.32 21.54 -9.45
CA ASP A 52 19.70 22.03 -9.51
C ASP A 52 20.54 21.45 -10.66
N GLY A 53 19.93 20.65 -11.54
CA GLY A 53 20.59 19.96 -12.66
C GLY A 53 21.30 18.65 -12.27
N THR A 54 21.31 18.28 -11.01
CA THR A 54 21.94 17.04 -10.53
C THR A 54 21.16 15.82 -11.01
N THR A 55 21.84 14.87 -11.68
CA THR A 55 21.23 13.59 -12.07
C THR A 55 21.58 12.50 -11.05
N CYS A 56 20.55 11.77 -10.59
CA CYS A 56 20.68 10.69 -9.61
C CYS A 56 19.93 9.44 -10.06
N THR A 57 20.33 8.27 -9.56
CA THR A 57 19.51 7.06 -9.61
C THR A 57 18.60 7.04 -8.38
N GLU A 58 17.30 6.88 -8.59
CA GLU A 58 16.31 6.86 -7.50
C GLU A 58 15.90 5.44 -7.12
N PHE A 59 15.81 5.19 -5.80
CA PHE A 59 15.29 3.98 -5.17
C PHE A 59 14.15 4.33 -4.18
N VAL A 60 13.46 5.42 -4.43
CA VAL A 60 12.44 6.00 -3.53
C VAL A 60 11.03 5.62 -3.95
N SER A 61 10.73 5.74 -5.25
CA SER A 61 9.37 5.57 -5.75
C SER A 61 8.93 4.12 -5.76
N CYS A 62 7.67 3.87 -5.36
CA CYS A 62 7.04 2.55 -5.45
C CYS A 62 6.60 2.17 -6.88
N SER A 63 7.28 2.68 -7.87
CA SER A 63 7.08 2.47 -9.30
C SER A 63 7.76 1.15 -9.73
N TYR A 64 7.24 0.04 -9.22
CA TYR A 64 7.93 -1.24 -9.30
C TYR A 64 8.10 -1.77 -10.73
N LEU A 65 7.11 -1.53 -11.60
CA LEU A 65 7.13 -1.98 -12.99
C LEU A 65 7.48 -0.88 -14.00
N GLY A 66 7.57 0.40 -13.57
CA GLY A 66 7.89 1.53 -14.43
C GLY A 66 6.76 1.92 -15.40
N LEU A 67 5.54 1.44 -15.17
CA LEU A 67 4.39 1.69 -16.05
C LEU A 67 3.98 3.16 -16.10
N GLU A 68 4.27 3.96 -15.07
CA GLU A 68 3.91 5.38 -15.00
C GLU A 68 4.58 6.24 -16.07
N SER A 69 5.62 5.73 -16.73
CA SER A 69 6.29 6.35 -17.88
C SER A 69 6.09 5.57 -19.18
N HIS A 70 5.23 4.55 -19.18
CA HIS A 70 4.98 3.73 -20.35
C HIS A 70 4.24 4.54 -21.45
N PRO A 71 4.70 4.50 -22.72
CA PRO A 71 4.14 5.31 -23.81
C PRO A 71 2.62 5.16 -23.98
N ALA A 72 2.09 3.94 -23.83
CA ALA A 72 0.65 3.69 -23.97
C ALA A 72 -0.19 4.41 -22.92
N LEU A 73 0.29 4.51 -21.66
CA LEU A 73 -0.40 5.23 -20.59
C LEU A 73 -0.39 6.74 -20.85
N ILE A 74 0.77 7.26 -21.25
CA ILE A 74 0.92 8.69 -21.56
C ILE A 74 0.02 9.07 -22.74
N GLN A 75 0.02 8.29 -23.83
CA GLN A 75 -0.81 8.52 -25.00
C GLN A 75 -2.31 8.46 -24.65
N ALA A 76 -2.73 7.45 -23.86
CA ALA A 76 -4.12 7.35 -23.43
C ALA A 76 -4.57 8.58 -22.61
N ALA A 77 -3.70 9.08 -21.73
CA ALA A 77 -3.95 10.28 -20.95
C ALA A 77 -4.10 11.52 -21.83
N GLN A 78 -3.20 11.72 -22.79
CA GLN A 78 -3.24 12.85 -23.73
C GLN A 78 -4.53 12.87 -24.55
N LEU A 79 -4.89 11.74 -25.17
CA LEU A 79 -6.11 11.60 -25.97
C LEU A 79 -7.38 11.85 -25.14
N ALA A 80 -7.40 11.37 -23.89
CA ALA A 80 -8.54 11.60 -23.01
C ALA A 80 -8.67 13.06 -22.59
N MET A 81 -7.54 13.72 -22.33
CA MET A 81 -7.49 15.15 -22.01
C MET A 81 -7.98 16.02 -23.17
N GLU A 82 -7.59 15.70 -24.41
CA GLU A 82 -8.07 16.38 -25.60
C GLU A 82 -9.58 16.20 -25.83
N ARG A 83 -10.09 14.97 -25.55
CA ARG A 83 -11.48 14.61 -25.84
C ARG A 83 -12.48 15.13 -24.80
N ILE A 84 -12.12 15.11 -23.51
CA ILE A 84 -13.05 15.37 -22.39
C ILE A 84 -12.56 16.51 -21.49
N GLY A 85 -11.27 16.78 -21.43
CA GLY A 85 -10.66 17.69 -20.48
C GLY A 85 -10.11 16.98 -19.23
N LEU A 86 -9.81 17.76 -18.21
CA LEU A 86 -9.15 17.25 -16.98
C LEU A 86 -10.13 16.54 -16.05
N HIS A 87 -11.37 17.01 -15.94
CA HIS A 87 -12.42 16.42 -15.08
C HIS A 87 -13.81 16.77 -15.61
N LEU A 88 -14.85 16.07 -15.16
CA LEU A 88 -16.23 16.32 -15.58
C LEU A 88 -17.12 16.94 -14.51
N SER A 89 -16.84 16.86 -13.29
CA SER A 89 -17.64 17.41 -12.18
C SER A 89 -17.27 16.72 -10.87
N SER A 90 -17.87 17.16 -9.79
CA SER A 90 -17.60 16.68 -8.44
C SER A 90 -18.06 15.25 -8.18
N SER A 91 -19.24 14.85 -8.69
CA SER A 91 -19.82 13.53 -8.38
C SER A 91 -19.91 12.64 -9.61
N ARG A 92 -19.37 11.42 -9.50
CA ARG A 92 -19.49 10.38 -10.53
C ARG A 92 -20.92 9.89 -10.72
N SER A 93 -21.82 10.12 -9.77
CA SER A 93 -23.24 9.78 -9.91
C SER A 93 -23.99 10.75 -10.80
N ALA A 94 -23.51 12.00 -10.95
CA ALA A 94 -24.09 12.98 -11.87
C ALA A 94 -23.59 12.77 -13.30
N MET A 95 -22.28 12.64 -13.48
CA MET A 95 -21.63 12.37 -14.76
C MET A 95 -20.34 11.57 -14.54
N ALA A 96 -20.15 10.52 -15.31
CA ALA A 96 -18.93 9.71 -15.28
C ALA A 96 -18.34 9.56 -16.68
N PRO A 97 -17.02 9.74 -16.87
CA PRO A 97 -16.35 9.39 -18.10
C PRO A 97 -16.47 7.90 -18.40
N VAL A 98 -16.49 7.55 -19.67
CA VAL A 98 -16.54 6.12 -20.10
C VAL A 98 -15.39 5.28 -19.53
N TYR A 99 -14.25 5.91 -19.30
CA TYR A 99 -13.04 5.25 -18.79
C TYR A 99 -13.23 4.64 -17.40
N LEU A 100 -14.08 5.23 -16.55
CA LEU A 100 -14.29 4.75 -15.20
C LEU A 100 -14.98 3.38 -15.17
N GLN A 101 -16.06 3.22 -15.95
CA GLN A 101 -16.76 1.94 -16.08
C GLN A 101 -15.87 0.90 -16.76
N GLN A 102 -15.15 1.29 -17.81
CA GLN A 102 -14.22 0.42 -18.51
C GLN A 102 -13.10 -0.07 -17.59
N LEU A 103 -12.55 0.81 -16.75
CA LEU A 103 -11.53 0.45 -15.78
C LEU A 103 -12.06 -0.56 -14.75
N GLU A 104 -13.25 -0.29 -14.18
CA GLU A 104 -13.85 -1.20 -13.20
C GLU A 104 -14.15 -2.58 -13.78
N GLN A 105 -14.56 -2.65 -15.06
CA GLN A 105 -14.75 -3.91 -15.79
C GLN A 105 -13.41 -4.66 -15.95
N LEU A 106 -12.38 -4.00 -16.47
CA LEU A 106 -11.06 -4.61 -16.67
C LEU A 106 -10.42 -5.07 -15.35
N LEU A 107 -10.58 -4.30 -14.28
CA LEU A 107 -10.16 -4.73 -12.95
C LEU A 107 -10.96 -5.96 -12.48
N GLY A 108 -12.28 -6.00 -12.73
CA GLY A 108 -13.08 -7.19 -12.47
C GLY A 108 -12.55 -8.43 -13.19
N ASP A 109 -12.14 -8.29 -14.45
CA ASP A 109 -11.55 -9.38 -15.26
C ASP A 109 -10.20 -9.83 -14.67
N LEU A 110 -9.36 -8.91 -14.19
CA LEU A 110 -8.11 -9.24 -13.49
C LEU A 110 -8.36 -10.11 -12.25
N TYR A 111 -9.46 -9.87 -11.53
CA TYR A 111 -9.84 -10.59 -10.32
C TYR A 111 -10.89 -11.68 -10.55
N GLY A 112 -10.90 -12.30 -11.77
CA GLY A 112 -11.73 -13.46 -12.06
C GLY A 112 -13.24 -13.22 -12.01
N GLY A 113 -13.70 -12.02 -12.36
CA GLY A 113 -15.11 -11.64 -12.38
C GLY A 113 -15.61 -11.08 -11.03
N ALA A 114 -14.72 -10.70 -10.15
CA ALA A 114 -15.07 -10.01 -8.90
C ALA A 114 -15.72 -8.65 -9.17
N SER A 115 -16.53 -8.17 -8.23
CA SER A 115 -17.10 -6.82 -8.28
C SER A 115 -16.05 -5.80 -7.83
N VAL A 116 -15.80 -4.77 -8.64
CA VAL A 116 -14.79 -3.75 -8.35
C VAL A 116 -15.36 -2.35 -8.38
N THR A 117 -14.90 -1.50 -7.50
CA THR A 117 -15.18 -0.05 -7.52
C THR A 117 -13.90 0.75 -7.27
N VAL A 118 -13.71 1.80 -8.08
CA VAL A 118 -12.53 2.65 -8.08
C VAL A 118 -12.75 3.90 -7.24
N PHE A 119 -11.72 4.30 -6.49
CA PHE A 119 -11.63 5.48 -5.63
C PHE A 119 -10.47 6.38 -6.09
N SER A 120 -10.48 7.65 -5.68
CA SER A 120 -9.38 8.58 -5.99
C SER A 120 -8.05 8.22 -5.29
N SER A 121 -8.07 7.38 -4.27
CA SER A 121 -6.88 6.79 -3.62
C SER A 121 -7.26 5.53 -2.84
N THR A 122 -6.28 4.70 -2.47
CA THR A 122 -6.48 3.55 -1.58
C THR A 122 -6.97 4.01 -0.19
N SER A 123 -6.45 5.12 0.33
CA SER A 123 -6.93 5.70 1.60
C SER A 123 -8.41 6.09 1.53
N ASN A 124 -8.88 6.62 0.38
CA ASN A 124 -10.29 6.90 0.18
C ASN A 124 -11.14 5.62 0.02
N ALA A 125 -10.57 4.53 -0.49
CA ALA A 125 -11.23 3.23 -0.47
C ALA A 125 -11.44 2.74 0.96
N HIS A 126 -10.43 2.83 1.82
CA HIS A 126 -10.56 2.50 3.25
C HIS A 126 -11.62 3.37 3.94
N LEU A 127 -11.54 4.69 3.75
CA LEU A 127 -12.50 5.65 4.33
C LEU A 127 -13.95 5.42 3.84
N GLY A 128 -14.12 4.95 2.61
CA GLY A 128 -15.46 4.68 2.05
C GLY A 128 -16.04 3.33 2.47
N VAL A 129 -15.20 2.29 2.48
CA VAL A 129 -15.66 0.91 2.66
C VAL A 129 -15.77 0.52 4.13
N LEU A 130 -14.76 0.83 4.95
CA LEU A 130 -14.74 0.37 6.34
C LEU A 130 -15.90 0.91 7.20
N PRO A 131 -16.24 2.22 7.16
CA PRO A 131 -17.41 2.72 7.87
C PRO A 131 -18.72 2.08 7.40
N LEU A 132 -18.88 1.84 6.10
CA LEU A 132 -20.07 1.16 5.57
C LEU A 132 -20.17 -0.29 6.04
N LEU A 133 -19.05 -1.01 6.05
CA LEU A 133 -18.99 -2.36 6.59
C LEU A 133 -19.37 -2.35 8.08
N GLY A 134 -18.79 -1.43 8.86
CA GLY A 134 -19.06 -1.33 10.30
C GLY A 134 -20.48 -0.92 10.68
N SER A 135 -21.12 -0.12 9.83
CA SER A 135 -22.54 0.27 10.02
C SER A 135 -23.54 -0.81 9.60
N GLY A 136 -23.08 -1.93 9.01
CA GLY A 136 -23.96 -2.91 8.39
C GLY A 136 -24.55 -2.44 7.04
N GLY A 137 -24.04 -1.35 6.49
CA GLY A 137 -24.50 -0.77 5.22
C GLY A 137 -24.07 -1.53 3.96
N MET A 138 -23.37 -2.66 4.12
CA MET A 138 -22.96 -3.53 3.00
C MET A 138 -23.77 -4.83 3.01
N SER A 139 -24.88 -4.89 2.28
CA SER A 139 -25.85 -6.00 2.29
C SER A 139 -25.22 -7.38 1.99
N GLY A 140 -24.14 -7.40 1.25
CA GLY A 140 -23.38 -8.62 0.96
C GLY A 140 -22.45 -9.11 2.09
N TYR A 141 -22.29 -8.34 3.17
CA TYR A 141 -21.40 -8.59 4.30
C TYR A 141 -22.14 -8.36 5.62
N PRO A 142 -23.09 -9.25 5.98
CA PRO A 142 -23.91 -9.09 7.17
C PRO A 142 -23.09 -9.14 8.46
N LEU A 143 -23.47 -8.33 9.43
CA LEU A 143 -22.89 -8.32 10.77
C LEU A 143 -23.73 -9.15 11.74
N ARG A 144 -23.10 -9.66 12.79
CA ARG A 144 -23.79 -10.29 13.94
C ARG A 144 -24.58 -9.24 14.74
N GLU A 145 -25.46 -9.70 15.62
CA GLU A 145 -26.40 -8.87 16.38
C GLU A 145 -25.76 -7.69 17.12
N ARG A 146 -24.55 -7.87 17.66
CA ARG A 146 -23.84 -6.83 18.42
C ARG A 146 -22.88 -5.99 17.56
N GLY A 147 -22.91 -6.16 16.23
CA GLY A 147 -22.13 -5.38 15.28
C GLY A 147 -20.74 -5.94 15.06
N VAL A 148 -19.76 -5.05 14.91
CA VAL A 148 -18.40 -5.35 14.49
C VAL A 148 -17.40 -5.22 15.64
N MET A 149 -16.34 -6.03 15.59
CA MET A 149 -15.09 -5.81 16.31
C MET A 149 -13.95 -5.64 15.29
N TRP A 150 -13.31 -4.50 15.33
CA TRP A 150 -12.17 -4.19 14.49
C TRP A 150 -10.89 -4.76 15.09
N LEU A 151 -10.23 -5.64 14.36
CA LEU A 151 -8.90 -6.17 14.68
C LEU A 151 -7.92 -5.52 13.71
N VAL A 152 -7.08 -4.62 14.17
CA VAL A 152 -6.15 -3.88 13.31
C VAL A 152 -4.74 -4.41 13.55
N ASP A 153 -4.13 -5.00 12.53
CA ASP A 153 -2.76 -5.49 12.66
C ASP A 153 -1.80 -4.35 13.00
N ARG A 154 -0.83 -4.62 13.89
CA ARG A 154 0.16 -3.64 14.34
C ARG A 154 0.95 -3.02 13.18
N THR A 155 1.17 -3.81 12.12
CA THR A 155 1.96 -3.44 10.95
C THR A 155 1.10 -2.90 9.80
N ALA A 156 -0.24 -2.87 9.95
CA ALA A 156 -1.14 -2.32 8.94
C ALA A 156 -0.80 -0.87 8.61
N HIS A 157 -0.93 -0.52 7.34
CA HIS A 157 -0.54 0.79 6.81
C HIS A 157 -1.20 1.96 7.57
N ALA A 158 -0.49 3.08 7.64
CA ALA A 158 -0.93 4.28 8.36
C ALA A 158 -2.33 4.76 7.95
N SER A 159 -2.73 4.60 6.67
CA SER A 159 -4.07 4.96 6.19
C SER A 159 -5.20 4.18 6.87
N MET A 160 -4.97 2.94 7.30
CA MET A 160 -5.91 2.16 8.10
C MET A 160 -5.78 2.48 9.60
N GLN A 161 -4.54 2.63 10.10
CA GLN A 161 -4.29 2.99 11.50
C GLN A 161 -4.95 4.34 11.88
N MET A 162 -4.93 5.32 10.99
CA MET A 162 -5.56 6.64 11.20
C MET A 162 -7.09 6.56 11.34
N LEU A 163 -7.73 5.54 10.77
CA LEU A 163 -9.18 5.38 10.83
C LEU A 163 -9.67 4.80 12.15
N ARG A 164 -8.79 4.34 13.06
CA ARG A 164 -9.22 3.68 14.32
C ARG A 164 -10.22 4.50 15.12
N GLY A 165 -10.03 5.82 15.25
CA GLY A 165 -10.98 6.69 15.94
C GLY A 165 -12.33 6.79 15.24
N LEU A 166 -12.37 6.76 13.92
CA LEU A 166 -13.60 6.70 13.14
C LEU A 166 -14.27 5.32 13.28
N LEU A 167 -13.50 4.25 13.16
CA LEU A 167 -14.00 2.88 13.27
C LEU A 167 -14.56 2.57 14.65
N ALA A 168 -14.02 3.18 15.71
CA ALA A 168 -14.51 3.05 17.08
C ALA A 168 -15.97 3.53 17.26
N GLN A 169 -16.50 4.33 16.33
CA GLN A 169 -17.91 4.74 16.33
C GLN A 169 -18.86 3.59 15.95
N PHE A 170 -18.37 2.56 15.26
CA PHE A 170 -19.16 1.44 14.79
C PHE A 170 -18.97 0.18 15.64
N GLY A 171 -17.92 0.10 16.44
CA GLY A 171 -17.64 -1.02 17.32
C GLY A 171 -16.26 -0.96 17.94
N PRO A 172 -15.94 -1.85 18.90
CA PRO A 172 -14.63 -1.86 19.55
C PRO A 172 -13.49 -2.03 18.57
N VAL A 173 -12.38 -1.33 18.78
CA VAL A 173 -11.14 -1.43 18.01
C VAL A 173 -10.05 -2.04 18.89
N ARG A 174 -9.40 -3.10 18.42
CA ARG A 174 -8.27 -3.74 19.10
C ARG A 174 -7.08 -3.85 18.15
N ARG A 175 -5.90 -3.41 18.57
CA ARG A 175 -4.65 -3.72 17.85
C ARG A 175 -4.25 -5.15 18.15
N VAL A 176 -3.88 -5.88 17.11
CA VAL A 176 -3.44 -7.28 17.18
C VAL A 176 -2.09 -7.44 16.49
N ASP A 177 -1.35 -8.45 16.86
CA ASP A 177 -0.20 -8.93 16.09
C ASP A 177 -0.64 -10.23 15.41
N THR A 178 -0.77 -10.24 14.10
CA THR A 178 -1.18 -11.44 13.34
C THR A 178 -0.15 -12.55 13.37
N ARG A 179 1.08 -12.28 13.83
CA ARG A 179 2.13 -13.28 14.07
C ARG A 179 2.04 -13.94 15.45
N ASP A 180 1.31 -13.31 16.38
CA ASP A 180 0.92 -13.90 17.65
C ASP A 180 -0.38 -14.71 17.46
N GLU A 181 -0.21 -15.99 17.12
CA GLU A 181 -1.34 -16.87 16.82
C GLU A 181 -2.28 -17.04 18.00
N ASP A 182 -1.75 -17.12 19.22
CA ASP A 182 -2.54 -17.27 20.44
C ASP A 182 -3.33 -15.99 20.76
N GLY A 183 -2.71 -14.83 20.63
CA GLY A 183 -3.36 -13.54 20.82
C GLY A 183 -4.48 -13.31 19.82
N LEU A 184 -4.29 -13.67 18.56
CA LEU A 184 -5.34 -13.59 17.55
C LEU A 184 -6.47 -14.60 17.84
N ALA A 185 -6.15 -15.85 18.23
CA ALA A 185 -7.14 -16.87 18.61
C ALA A 185 -8.02 -16.37 19.77
N GLN A 186 -7.43 -15.83 20.82
CA GLN A 186 -8.14 -15.29 21.97
C GLN A 186 -9.07 -14.13 21.56
N ALA A 187 -8.63 -13.26 20.63
CA ALA A 187 -9.44 -12.17 20.10
C ALA A 187 -10.67 -12.69 19.34
N LEU A 188 -10.51 -13.73 18.53
CA LEU A 188 -11.61 -14.34 17.77
C LEU A 188 -12.61 -15.05 18.68
N VAL A 189 -12.15 -15.83 19.67
CA VAL A 189 -13.00 -16.46 20.68
C VAL A 189 -13.78 -15.39 21.49
N HIS A 190 -13.13 -14.26 21.80
CA HIS A 190 -13.82 -13.14 22.44
C HIS A 190 -14.96 -12.60 21.56
N CYS A 191 -14.73 -12.43 20.25
CA CYS A 191 -15.77 -12.01 19.31
C CYS A 191 -16.96 -12.96 19.28
N ASP A 192 -16.72 -14.28 19.30
CA ASP A 192 -17.79 -15.29 19.33
C ASP A 192 -18.62 -15.19 20.60
N ARG A 193 -17.94 -15.11 21.76
CA ARG A 193 -18.63 -14.98 23.07
C ARG A 193 -19.47 -13.71 23.14
N GLU A 194 -18.96 -12.61 22.62
CA GLU A 194 -19.65 -11.32 22.62
C GLU A 194 -20.63 -11.15 21.43
N ARG A 195 -20.76 -12.12 20.53
CA ARG A 195 -21.58 -12.06 19.31
C ARG A 195 -21.24 -10.86 18.41
N LEU A 196 -19.95 -10.51 18.34
CA LEU A 196 -19.42 -9.50 17.45
C LEU A 196 -18.87 -10.16 16.17
N THR A 197 -18.96 -9.49 15.04
CA THR A 197 -18.32 -9.90 13.79
C THR A 197 -16.87 -9.42 13.80
N PRO A 198 -15.86 -10.29 13.84
CA PRO A 198 -14.47 -9.85 13.74
C PRO A 198 -14.16 -9.37 12.31
N VAL A 199 -13.58 -8.20 12.19
CA VAL A 199 -13.04 -7.66 10.92
C VAL A 199 -11.56 -7.37 11.12
N LEU A 200 -10.72 -8.17 10.46
CA LEU A 200 -9.27 -8.04 10.55
C LEU A 200 -8.74 -7.20 9.38
N LEU A 201 -7.99 -6.15 9.70
CA LEU A 201 -7.35 -5.24 8.75
C LEU A 201 -5.85 -5.53 8.71
N ILE A 202 -5.32 -5.87 7.52
CA ILE A 202 -3.90 -6.21 7.30
C ILE A 202 -3.38 -5.59 5.99
N ASP A 203 -2.06 -5.50 5.86
CA ASP A 203 -1.39 -5.38 4.56
C ASP A 203 -1.08 -6.78 4.02
N GLY A 204 -1.32 -7.05 2.75
CA GLY A 204 -0.90 -8.29 2.10
C GLY A 204 0.62 -8.31 1.94
N VAL A 205 1.15 -7.29 1.30
CA VAL A 205 2.57 -6.96 1.23
C VAL A 205 2.81 -5.69 2.01
N GLY A 206 3.43 -5.81 3.17
CA GLY A 206 3.80 -4.64 3.95
C GLY A 206 4.98 -3.89 3.33
N SER A 207 4.96 -2.56 3.40
CA SER A 207 6.05 -1.76 2.83
C SER A 207 7.42 -2.09 3.45
N MET A 208 7.44 -2.51 4.73
CA MET A 208 8.63 -2.91 5.49
C MET A 208 8.40 -4.12 6.40
N SER A 209 7.16 -4.58 6.55
CA SER A 209 6.79 -5.64 7.49
C SER A 209 6.71 -7.04 6.88
N GLY A 210 7.15 -7.21 5.63
CA GLY A 210 7.15 -8.50 4.95
C GLY A 210 5.79 -8.89 4.38
N LEU A 211 5.53 -10.19 4.34
CA LEU A 211 4.33 -10.79 3.76
C LEU A 211 3.47 -11.41 4.87
N LEU A 212 2.15 -11.30 4.76
CA LEU A 212 1.23 -11.98 5.66
C LEU A 212 0.49 -13.14 4.94
N PRO A 213 0.15 -14.24 5.67
CA PRO A 213 -0.50 -15.42 5.10
C PRO A 213 -2.00 -15.18 4.89
N VAL A 214 -2.36 -14.47 3.81
CA VAL A 214 -3.72 -14.00 3.52
C VAL A 214 -4.74 -15.15 3.49
N ALA A 215 -4.41 -16.29 2.86
CA ALA A 215 -5.31 -17.44 2.78
C ALA A 215 -5.64 -18.01 4.16
N GLY A 216 -4.62 -18.29 4.97
CA GLY A 216 -4.80 -18.83 6.33
C GLY A 216 -5.58 -17.86 7.24
N LEU A 217 -5.32 -16.56 7.12
CA LEU A 217 -6.07 -15.56 7.87
C LEU A 217 -7.53 -15.47 7.40
N SER A 218 -7.79 -15.54 6.09
CA SER A 218 -9.15 -15.57 5.54
C SER A 218 -9.96 -16.78 6.03
N GLU A 219 -9.35 -17.98 5.99
CA GLU A 219 -9.96 -19.20 6.49
C GLU A 219 -10.29 -19.10 7.98
N ARG A 220 -9.32 -18.63 8.76
CA ARG A 220 -9.47 -18.45 10.21
C ARG A 220 -10.59 -17.48 10.57
N LEU A 221 -10.65 -16.32 9.89
CA LEU A 221 -11.73 -15.35 10.06
C LEU A 221 -13.10 -15.96 9.65
N GLY A 222 -13.13 -16.70 8.53
CA GLY A 222 -14.33 -17.36 8.04
C GLY A 222 -14.91 -18.37 9.04
N ALA A 223 -14.07 -19.15 9.73
CA ALA A 223 -14.48 -20.06 10.78
C ALA A 223 -15.20 -19.37 11.97
N HIS A 224 -14.91 -18.08 12.18
CA HIS A 224 -15.54 -17.23 13.18
C HIS A 224 -16.59 -16.27 12.59
N GLY A 225 -17.06 -16.51 11.34
CA GLY A 225 -18.03 -15.65 10.66
C GLY A 225 -17.58 -14.20 10.50
N GLY A 226 -16.26 -13.99 10.44
CA GLY A 226 -15.62 -12.70 10.31
C GLY A 226 -15.16 -12.38 8.90
N TYR A 227 -14.63 -11.17 8.71
CA TYR A 227 -14.14 -10.65 7.45
C TYR A 227 -12.66 -10.31 7.51
N LEU A 228 -11.97 -10.61 6.42
CA LEU A 228 -10.60 -10.17 6.20
C LEU A 228 -10.61 -9.00 5.20
N TYR A 229 -10.03 -7.88 5.60
CA TYR A 229 -9.78 -6.72 4.76
C TYR A 229 -8.28 -6.57 4.52
N VAL A 230 -7.86 -6.72 3.27
CA VAL A 230 -6.45 -6.71 2.89
C VAL A 230 -6.13 -5.45 2.10
N ASP A 231 -5.17 -4.65 2.57
CA ASP A 231 -4.50 -3.65 1.75
C ASP A 231 -3.36 -4.32 0.97
N ASP A 232 -3.56 -4.54 -0.32
CA ASP A 232 -2.57 -5.12 -1.22
C ASP A 232 -1.92 -4.07 -2.14
N ALA A 233 -1.88 -2.81 -1.69
CA ALA A 233 -1.35 -1.69 -2.47
C ALA A 233 0.09 -1.89 -2.95
N HIS A 234 0.91 -2.64 -2.22
CA HIS A 234 2.26 -3.02 -2.62
C HIS A 234 2.32 -4.35 -3.38
N GLY A 235 1.29 -5.20 -3.27
CA GLY A 235 1.24 -6.51 -3.90
C GLY A 235 0.67 -6.50 -5.31
N ILE A 236 -0.26 -5.56 -5.61
CA ILE A 236 -0.82 -5.44 -6.97
C ILE A 236 0.27 -5.16 -8.00
N SER A 237 0.08 -5.69 -9.21
CA SER A 237 0.98 -5.65 -10.37
C SER A 237 2.23 -6.52 -10.24
N ILE A 238 2.80 -6.65 -9.06
CA ILE A 238 4.08 -7.34 -8.84
C ILE A 238 3.94 -8.86 -8.72
N ALA A 239 2.75 -9.38 -8.45
CA ALA A 239 2.49 -10.80 -8.23
C ALA A 239 1.16 -11.23 -8.85
N GLY A 240 1.02 -12.54 -8.99
CA GLY A 240 -0.18 -13.19 -9.50
C GLY A 240 -0.39 -13.10 -11.02
N ARG A 241 -1.24 -13.98 -11.52
CA ARG A 241 -1.66 -13.94 -12.92
C ARG A 241 -2.28 -12.56 -13.21
N TYR A 242 -1.95 -12.00 -14.36
CA TYR A 242 -2.40 -10.65 -14.76
C TYR A 242 -1.99 -9.53 -13.80
N GLY A 243 -1.04 -9.76 -12.90
CA GLY A 243 -0.69 -8.77 -11.89
C GLY A 243 -1.79 -8.49 -10.87
N ALA A 244 -2.68 -9.45 -10.62
CA ALA A 244 -3.80 -9.29 -9.69
C ALA A 244 -3.37 -9.17 -8.21
N GLY A 245 -2.08 -9.27 -7.92
CA GLY A 245 -1.50 -8.99 -6.63
C GLY A 245 -1.22 -10.21 -5.78
N TYR A 246 -0.44 -9.98 -4.72
CA TYR A 246 -0.02 -11.00 -3.77
C TYR A 246 -1.22 -11.60 -3.02
N ALA A 247 -2.14 -10.75 -2.55
CA ALA A 247 -3.29 -11.23 -1.80
C ALA A 247 -4.14 -12.19 -2.62
N PHE A 248 -4.42 -11.88 -3.89
CA PHE A 248 -5.23 -12.72 -4.76
C PHE A 248 -4.47 -13.99 -5.21
N GLU A 249 -3.16 -13.90 -5.43
CA GLU A 249 -2.30 -15.08 -5.68
C GLU A 249 -2.30 -16.02 -4.47
N ASN A 250 -2.16 -15.48 -3.24
CA ASN A 250 -2.17 -16.27 -2.01
C ASN A 250 -3.52 -16.95 -1.75
N LEU A 251 -4.62 -16.37 -2.28
CA LEU A 251 -5.97 -16.96 -2.31
C LEU A 251 -6.20 -17.87 -3.52
N GLU A 252 -5.14 -18.35 -4.17
CA GLU A 252 -5.21 -19.24 -5.35
C GLU A 252 -6.11 -18.70 -6.47
N HIS A 253 -6.09 -17.38 -6.68
CA HIS A 253 -6.91 -16.65 -7.66
C HIS A 253 -8.43 -16.85 -7.49
N ARG A 254 -8.86 -17.07 -6.26
CA ARG A 254 -10.27 -17.22 -5.90
C ARG A 254 -10.58 -16.34 -4.68
N LEU A 255 -11.43 -15.35 -4.85
CA LEU A 255 -11.81 -14.44 -3.75
C LEU A 255 -12.86 -15.11 -2.83
N PRO A 256 -12.53 -15.42 -1.57
CA PRO A 256 -13.50 -15.91 -0.60
C PRO A 256 -14.58 -14.86 -0.31
N ALA A 257 -15.81 -15.30 0.01
CA ALA A 257 -16.93 -14.41 0.26
C ALA A 257 -16.72 -13.49 1.49
N ASN A 258 -15.79 -13.85 2.38
CA ASN A 258 -15.45 -13.11 3.59
C ASN A 258 -14.18 -12.24 3.42
N THR A 259 -13.63 -12.12 2.21
CA THR A 259 -12.40 -11.33 1.98
C THR A 259 -12.68 -10.14 1.06
N LEU A 260 -12.14 -8.99 1.43
CA LEU A 260 -12.15 -7.74 0.66
C LEU A 260 -10.68 -7.36 0.41
N ILE A 261 -10.35 -6.95 -0.82
CA ILE A 261 -8.98 -6.53 -1.17
C ILE A 261 -9.01 -5.08 -1.64
N ALA A 262 -8.28 -4.20 -0.98
CA ALA A 262 -8.01 -2.85 -1.44
C ALA A 262 -6.68 -2.85 -2.22
N GLY A 263 -6.67 -2.18 -3.36
CA GLY A 263 -5.49 -2.06 -4.20
C GLY A 263 -5.14 -0.62 -4.55
N SER A 264 -3.91 -0.40 -5.01
CA SER A 264 -3.41 0.90 -5.45
C SER A 264 -3.15 0.93 -6.95
N LEU A 265 -3.67 1.96 -7.62
CA LEU A 265 -3.33 2.25 -9.01
C LEU A 265 -2.10 3.16 -9.14
N SER A 266 -1.52 3.61 -8.00
CA SER A 266 -0.46 4.64 -7.95
C SER A 266 0.95 4.08 -7.70
N LYS A 267 1.11 2.76 -7.68
CA LYS A 267 2.40 2.09 -7.44
C LYS A 267 2.79 1.23 -8.65
N GLY A 268 2.89 -0.08 -8.50
CA GLY A 268 3.23 -0.99 -9.60
C GLY A 268 2.30 -0.89 -10.81
N PHE A 269 1.04 -0.48 -10.60
CA PHE A 269 0.05 -0.31 -11.67
C PHE A 269 0.36 0.89 -12.62
N GLY A 270 1.08 1.89 -12.13
CA GLY A 270 1.63 2.98 -12.94
C GLY A 270 0.69 4.16 -13.22
N GLY A 271 -0.51 4.19 -12.62
CA GLY A 271 -1.46 5.26 -12.80
C GLY A 271 -1.72 6.07 -11.52
N ALA A 272 -2.99 6.33 -11.21
CA ALA A 272 -3.40 7.02 -9.99
C ALA A 272 -4.74 6.51 -9.47
N GLY A 273 -4.90 6.47 -8.16
CA GLY A 273 -6.12 6.06 -7.49
C GLY A 273 -5.97 4.80 -6.65
N GLY A 274 -7.10 4.31 -6.19
CA GLY A 274 -7.24 3.04 -5.50
C GLY A 274 -8.54 2.35 -5.90
N PHE A 275 -8.72 1.12 -5.46
CA PHE A 275 -9.95 0.36 -5.72
C PHE A 275 -10.20 -0.63 -4.60
N ILE A 276 -11.42 -1.15 -4.57
CA ILE A 276 -11.84 -2.26 -3.72
C ILE A 276 -12.34 -3.40 -4.58
N VAL A 277 -11.90 -4.61 -4.26
CA VAL A 277 -12.37 -5.87 -4.83
C VAL A 277 -13.30 -6.53 -3.83
N LEU A 278 -14.49 -6.83 -4.28
CA LEU A 278 -15.57 -7.42 -3.51
C LEU A 278 -15.98 -8.75 -4.14
N LYS A 279 -16.61 -9.60 -3.36
CA LYS A 279 -17.08 -10.91 -3.86
C LYS A 279 -17.84 -10.78 -5.18
N PRO A 280 -17.75 -11.77 -6.08
CA PRO A 280 -18.47 -11.77 -7.34
C PRO A 280 -19.98 -11.54 -7.13
N GLY A 281 -20.61 -10.73 -7.99
CA GLY A 281 -22.03 -10.43 -7.93
C GLY A 281 -22.44 -9.46 -6.80
N TYR A 282 -21.49 -8.82 -6.09
CA TYR A 282 -21.85 -7.77 -5.15
C TYR A 282 -22.37 -6.53 -5.91
N ASP A 283 -23.50 -5.99 -5.43
CA ASP A 283 -24.07 -4.77 -6.02
C ASP A 283 -23.26 -3.53 -5.60
N VAL A 284 -22.36 -3.12 -6.46
CA VAL A 284 -21.52 -1.92 -6.25
C VAL A 284 -22.30 -0.61 -6.31
N ALA A 285 -23.57 -0.62 -6.79
CA ALA A 285 -24.39 0.59 -6.82
C ALA A 285 -24.70 1.08 -5.40
N GLN A 286 -24.94 0.15 -4.46
CA GLN A 286 -25.12 0.48 -3.05
C GLN A 286 -23.86 1.16 -2.47
N LEU A 287 -22.68 0.60 -2.75
CA LEU A 287 -21.43 1.19 -2.29
C LEU A 287 -21.20 2.60 -2.90
N ARG A 288 -21.51 2.77 -4.18
CA ARG A 288 -21.40 4.07 -4.88
C ARG A 288 -22.35 5.13 -4.32
N ALA A 289 -23.52 4.71 -3.87
CA ALA A 289 -24.52 5.61 -3.28
C ALA A 289 -24.22 6.03 -1.83
N LEU A 290 -23.52 5.19 -1.06
CA LEU A 290 -23.36 5.37 0.38
C LEU A 290 -21.94 5.69 0.82
N ALA A 291 -20.90 5.34 0.04
CA ALA A 291 -19.52 5.61 0.41
C ALA A 291 -19.20 7.10 0.21
N ASN A 292 -19.00 7.82 1.32
CA ASN A 292 -18.76 9.28 1.31
C ASN A 292 -17.71 9.73 0.28
N PRO A 293 -16.54 9.08 0.12
CA PRO A 293 -15.56 9.48 -0.89
C PRO A 293 -16.04 9.34 -2.35
N LEU A 294 -17.03 8.48 -2.62
CA LEU A 294 -17.63 8.33 -3.95
C LEU A 294 -18.76 9.34 -4.21
N VAL A 295 -19.42 9.78 -3.14
CA VAL A 295 -20.55 10.74 -3.23
C VAL A 295 -20.04 12.18 -3.23
N PHE A 296 -19.12 12.52 -2.32
CA PHE A 296 -18.68 13.90 -2.05
C PHE A 296 -17.22 14.14 -2.48
N GLY A 297 -16.45 13.11 -2.80
CA GLY A 297 -15.09 13.22 -3.31
C GLY A 297 -15.07 13.25 -4.83
N HIS A 298 -14.07 13.92 -5.39
CA HIS A 298 -13.83 13.90 -6.83
C HIS A 298 -13.38 12.51 -7.28
N SER A 299 -13.76 12.12 -8.51
CA SER A 299 -13.16 10.97 -9.19
C SER A 299 -11.69 11.23 -9.51
N ILE A 300 -10.97 10.16 -9.87
CA ILE A 300 -9.66 10.29 -10.50
C ILE A 300 -9.78 11.25 -11.71
N PRO A 301 -8.82 12.16 -11.95
CA PRO A 301 -8.81 12.99 -13.15
C PRO A 301 -8.94 12.17 -14.44
N VAL A 302 -9.67 12.69 -15.44
CA VAL A 302 -10.01 11.97 -16.66
C VAL A 302 -8.80 11.39 -17.41
N PRO A 303 -7.70 12.15 -17.60
CA PRO A 303 -6.50 11.61 -18.23
C PRO A 303 -5.93 10.39 -17.50
N LEU A 304 -5.93 10.41 -16.17
CA LEU A 304 -5.43 9.30 -15.36
C LEU A 304 -6.39 8.10 -15.33
N GLN A 305 -7.70 8.30 -15.51
CA GLN A 305 -8.62 7.18 -15.72
C GLN A 305 -8.30 6.45 -17.03
N ALA A 306 -8.04 7.16 -18.12
CA ALA A 306 -7.66 6.58 -19.41
C ALA A 306 -6.29 5.89 -19.33
N ALA A 307 -5.32 6.47 -18.64
CA ALA A 307 -4.03 5.83 -18.38
C ALA A 307 -4.20 4.52 -17.59
N ASN A 308 -5.07 4.50 -16.57
CA ASN A 308 -5.39 3.30 -15.81
C ASN A 308 -6.04 2.21 -16.68
N VAL A 309 -6.90 2.59 -17.65
CA VAL A 309 -7.47 1.65 -18.63
C VAL A 309 -6.37 1.01 -19.48
N ALA A 310 -5.43 1.82 -19.99
CA ALA A 310 -4.28 1.32 -20.74
C ALA A 310 -3.40 0.41 -19.88
N ALA A 311 -3.17 0.76 -18.62
CA ALA A 311 -2.45 -0.09 -17.66
C ALA A 311 -3.16 -1.43 -17.45
N ALA A 312 -4.48 -1.43 -17.24
CA ALA A 312 -5.27 -2.66 -17.08
C ALA A 312 -5.20 -3.56 -18.35
N GLN A 313 -5.16 -2.97 -19.54
CA GLN A 313 -4.97 -3.73 -20.79
C GLN A 313 -3.58 -4.37 -20.88
N ILE A 314 -2.53 -3.68 -20.41
CA ILE A 314 -1.18 -4.27 -20.30
C ILE A 314 -1.21 -5.43 -19.31
N HIS A 315 -1.88 -5.30 -18.18
CA HIS A 315 -2.02 -6.38 -17.18
C HIS A 315 -2.73 -7.62 -17.76
N LEU A 316 -3.75 -7.44 -18.56
CA LEU A 316 -4.47 -8.54 -19.22
C LEU A 316 -3.71 -9.13 -20.43
N SER A 317 -2.52 -8.63 -20.74
CA SER A 317 -1.65 -9.14 -21.80
C SER A 317 -0.42 -9.86 -21.24
N SER A 318 0.35 -10.54 -22.12
CA SER A 318 1.63 -11.17 -21.74
C SER A 318 2.74 -10.19 -21.36
N GLN A 319 2.55 -8.89 -21.55
CA GLN A 319 3.54 -7.89 -21.17
C GLN A 319 3.75 -7.83 -19.65
N ILE A 320 2.70 -8.09 -18.86
CA ILE A 320 2.81 -8.07 -17.41
C ILE A 320 3.78 -9.15 -16.90
N ASP A 321 3.79 -10.33 -17.51
CA ASP A 321 4.67 -11.42 -17.12
C ASP A 321 6.14 -11.04 -17.32
N ALA A 322 6.48 -10.37 -18.42
CA ALA A 322 7.83 -9.89 -18.68
C ALA A 322 8.27 -8.81 -17.67
N LEU A 323 7.37 -7.89 -17.29
CA LEU A 323 7.63 -6.86 -16.30
C LEU A 323 7.84 -7.45 -14.90
N GLN A 324 7.02 -8.43 -14.52
CA GLN A 324 7.19 -9.15 -13.26
C GLN A 324 8.51 -9.92 -13.23
N GLN A 325 8.85 -10.62 -14.32
CA GLN A 325 10.13 -11.34 -14.43
C GLN A 325 11.32 -10.41 -14.28
N ALA A 326 11.30 -9.25 -14.94
CA ALA A 326 12.35 -8.24 -14.81
C ALA A 326 12.47 -7.71 -13.38
N LEU A 327 11.35 -7.40 -12.71
CA LEU A 327 11.33 -6.98 -11.31
C LEU A 327 11.98 -8.04 -10.41
N TRP A 328 11.53 -9.29 -10.52
CA TRP A 328 12.00 -10.36 -9.65
C TRP A 328 13.43 -10.82 -9.97
N HIS A 329 13.88 -10.65 -11.21
CA HIS A 329 15.30 -10.78 -11.55
C HIS A 329 16.13 -9.74 -10.80
N ASN A 330 15.76 -8.48 -10.85
CA ASN A 330 16.46 -7.38 -10.19
C ASN A 330 16.47 -7.51 -8.66
N VAL A 331 15.35 -7.97 -8.07
CA VAL A 331 15.25 -8.21 -6.63
C VAL A 331 16.22 -9.32 -6.19
N ARG A 332 16.22 -10.47 -6.90
CA ARG A 332 17.15 -11.57 -6.59
C ARG A 332 18.60 -11.15 -6.78
N TYR A 333 18.90 -10.48 -7.90
CA TYR A 333 20.22 -9.98 -8.19
C TYR A 333 20.76 -9.07 -7.08
N PHE A 334 19.92 -8.16 -6.57
CA PHE A 334 20.27 -7.28 -5.47
C PHE A 334 20.49 -8.05 -4.16
N ASP A 335 19.63 -9.02 -3.82
CA ASP A 335 19.78 -9.86 -2.63
C ASP A 335 21.08 -10.68 -2.65
N GLU A 336 21.50 -11.17 -3.83
CA GLU A 336 22.78 -11.87 -4.02
C GLU A 336 23.98 -10.98 -3.75
N ARG A 337 23.86 -9.66 -3.93
CA ARG A 337 24.91 -8.67 -3.69
C ARG A 337 24.98 -8.18 -2.25
N THR A 338 23.83 -8.03 -1.59
CA THR A 338 23.74 -7.45 -0.24
C THR A 338 23.59 -8.49 0.86
N GLY A 339 23.35 -9.75 0.51
CA GLY A 339 23.17 -10.83 1.50
C GLY A 339 21.90 -10.71 2.33
N ALA A 340 21.86 -11.47 3.43
CA ALA A 340 20.66 -11.62 4.28
C ALA A 340 20.44 -10.47 5.29
N GLY A 341 21.35 -9.51 5.38
CA GLY A 341 21.30 -8.42 6.38
C GLY A 341 20.24 -7.36 6.14
N MET A 342 19.65 -7.32 4.94
CA MET A 342 18.63 -6.35 4.60
C MET A 342 17.24 -6.79 5.08
N VAL A 343 16.43 -5.85 5.55
CA VAL A 343 14.99 -6.09 5.81
C VAL A 343 14.32 -6.56 4.52
N ASN A 344 13.49 -7.57 4.61
CA ASN A 344 12.83 -8.26 3.50
C ASN A 344 13.76 -9.02 2.54
N ALA A 345 15.05 -9.24 2.85
CA ALA A 345 15.92 -10.07 2.03
C ALA A 345 15.33 -11.48 1.86
N GLY A 346 15.38 -12.00 0.63
CA GLY A 346 14.82 -13.30 0.28
C GLY A 346 13.29 -13.36 0.18
N LEU A 347 12.57 -12.32 0.60
CA LEU A 347 11.12 -12.27 0.45
C LEU A 347 10.71 -11.76 -0.94
N ARG A 348 9.56 -12.23 -1.42
CA ARG A 348 8.94 -11.73 -2.66
C ARG A 348 8.24 -10.39 -2.42
N ALA A 349 9.01 -9.41 -1.95
CA ALA A 349 8.65 -8.02 -1.76
C ALA A 349 9.67 -7.13 -2.49
N PRO A 350 9.26 -6.02 -3.15
CA PRO A 350 10.16 -5.23 -3.97
C PRO A 350 10.92 -4.15 -3.16
N VAL A 351 10.74 -4.12 -1.85
CA VAL A 351 11.38 -3.14 -0.95
C VAL A 351 12.39 -3.83 -0.06
N ARG A 352 13.57 -3.21 0.04
CA ARG A 352 14.64 -3.60 0.97
C ARG A 352 14.93 -2.45 1.92
N GLY A 353 15.42 -2.78 3.12
CA GLY A 353 15.78 -1.79 4.11
C GLY A 353 17.11 -2.10 4.79
N ALA A 354 18.00 -1.12 4.86
CA ALA A 354 19.18 -1.17 5.70
C ALA A 354 18.86 -0.53 7.06
N LEU A 355 18.96 -1.30 8.16
CA LEU A 355 18.69 -0.83 9.51
C LEU A 355 19.92 -0.13 10.11
N PHE A 356 19.68 0.87 10.93
CA PHE A 356 20.67 1.63 11.69
C PHE A 356 20.23 1.80 13.14
N ASP A 357 21.19 1.80 14.05
CA ASP A 357 20.95 1.95 15.49
C ASP A 357 20.60 3.39 15.90
N SER A 358 20.74 4.35 14.98
CA SER A 358 20.34 5.75 15.22
C SER A 358 19.94 6.47 13.94
N GLU A 359 19.10 7.50 14.09
CA GLU A 359 18.70 8.42 13.03
C GLU A 359 19.93 9.12 12.41
N ARG A 360 20.91 9.51 13.23
CA ARG A 360 22.15 10.15 12.77
C ARG A 360 22.93 9.27 11.81
N GLN A 361 23.14 7.99 12.14
CA GLN A 361 23.85 7.05 11.28
C GLN A 361 23.13 6.86 9.94
N ALA A 362 21.80 6.75 9.93
CA ALA A 362 21.02 6.63 8.71
C ALA A 362 21.11 7.89 7.84
N MET A 363 21.12 9.07 8.44
CA MET A 363 21.26 10.35 7.72
C MET A 363 22.67 10.50 7.12
N GLU A 364 23.73 10.15 7.85
CA GLU A 364 25.11 10.12 7.38
C GLU A 364 25.23 9.17 6.16
N ALA A 365 24.68 7.96 6.27
CA ALA A 365 24.65 6.98 5.18
C ALA A 365 23.83 7.46 3.96
N ALA A 366 22.67 8.09 4.18
CA ALA A 366 21.88 8.70 3.10
C ALA A 366 22.64 9.83 2.39
N SER A 367 23.40 10.64 3.13
CA SER A 367 24.26 11.70 2.59
C SER A 367 25.41 11.14 1.75
N GLU A 368 26.06 10.05 2.20
CA GLU A 368 27.07 9.34 1.41
C GLU A 368 26.50 8.80 0.09
N LEU A 369 25.32 8.19 0.13
CA LEU A 369 24.61 7.72 -1.08
C LEU A 369 24.25 8.89 -2.00
N ARG A 370 23.73 9.97 -1.44
CA ARG A 370 23.39 11.18 -2.21
C ARG A 370 24.62 11.78 -2.91
N SER A 371 25.78 11.80 -2.23
CA SER A 371 27.06 12.21 -2.80
C SER A 371 27.50 11.31 -3.96
N ALA A 372 27.15 10.02 -3.90
CA ALA A 372 27.36 9.04 -4.98
C ALA A 372 26.28 9.09 -6.06
N ARG A 373 25.38 10.10 -6.06
CA ARG A 373 24.28 10.24 -7.02
C ARG A 373 23.23 9.12 -6.91
N ILE A 374 23.02 8.60 -5.72
CA ILE A 374 22.01 7.60 -5.39
C ILE A 374 21.07 8.22 -4.37
N VAL A 375 19.75 8.16 -4.60
CA VAL A 375 18.74 8.63 -3.65
C VAL A 375 17.91 7.45 -3.13
N VAL A 376 17.86 7.36 -1.79
CA VAL A 376 17.09 6.40 -1.03
C VAL A 376 16.17 7.15 -0.06
N PHE A 377 15.24 6.48 0.60
CA PHE A 377 14.32 7.13 1.52
C PHE A 377 14.65 6.78 2.97
N PRO A 378 15.15 7.74 3.76
CA PRO A 378 15.35 7.54 5.19
C PRO A 378 14.00 7.45 5.90
N VAL A 379 13.85 6.45 6.75
CA VAL A 379 12.63 6.10 7.47
C VAL A 379 12.92 6.10 8.97
N PHE A 380 12.10 6.83 9.71
CA PHE A 380 12.21 7.05 11.13
C PHE A 380 10.97 6.54 11.88
N TYR A 381 10.97 6.67 13.19
CA TYR A 381 9.78 6.40 13.98
C TYR A 381 8.56 7.20 13.43
N PRO A 382 7.35 6.63 13.39
CA PRO A 382 6.90 5.35 13.96
C PRO A 382 6.97 4.14 13.01
N ILE A 383 7.60 4.26 11.85
CA ILE A 383 7.70 3.18 10.85
C ILE A 383 8.72 2.13 11.30
N VAL A 384 9.78 2.56 11.98
CA VAL A 384 10.75 1.74 12.69
C VAL A 384 10.65 1.97 14.19
N GLU A 385 11.32 1.16 15.01
CA GLU A 385 11.37 1.32 16.46
C GLU A 385 11.98 2.66 16.84
N SER A 386 11.52 3.19 17.99
CA SER A 386 12.06 4.45 18.53
C SER A 386 13.56 4.32 18.80
N GLY A 387 14.32 5.30 18.32
CA GLY A 387 15.77 5.34 18.44
C GLY A 387 16.52 4.66 17.30
N LYS A 388 15.82 3.89 16.45
CA LYS A 388 16.38 3.30 15.22
C LYS A 388 15.95 4.05 13.98
N ALA A 389 16.64 3.83 12.88
CA ALA A 389 16.27 4.34 11.56
C ALA A 389 16.57 3.31 10.48
N MET A 390 16.09 3.56 9.28
CA MET A 390 16.28 2.66 8.16
C MET A 390 16.39 3.43 6.85
N LEU A 391 17.27 3.01 5.97
CA LEU A 391 17.26 3.43 4.57
C LEU A 391 16.42 2.47 3.75
N ARG A 392 15.29 2.95 3.25
CA ARG A 392 14.36 2.18 2.44
C ARG A 392 14.70 2.32 0.97
N CYS A 393 14.86 1.18 0.29
CA CYS A 393 15.16 1.07 -1.14
C CYS A 393 14.02 0.33 -1.85
N ALA A 394 13.35 0.99 -2.78
CA ALA A 394 12.34 0.38 -3.64
C ALA A 394 12.99 -0.07 -4.95
N LEU A 395 13.00 -1.38 -5.19
CA LEU A 395 13.54 -1.99 -6.40
C LEU A 395 12.49 -1.98 -7.52
N SER A 396 12.94 -1.90 -8.77
CA SER A 396 12.07 -1.77 -9.93
C SER A 396 12.58 -2.62 -11.10
N ALA A 397 11.65 -3.03 -11.96
CA ALA A 397 11.97 -3.67 -13.24
C ALA A 397 12.87 -2.79 -14.14
N LEU A 398 12.85 -1.47 -13.93
CA LEU A 398 13.65 -0.51 -14.75
C LEU A 398 15.06 -0.24 -14.21
N HIS A 399 15.44 -0.77 -13.05
CA HIS A 399 16.83 -0.63 -12.60
C HIS A 399 17.74 -1.49 -13.46
N THR A 400 18.89 -0.94 -13.84
CA THR A 400 19.95 -1.71 -14.49
C THR A 400 20.84 -2.40 -13.45
N THR A 401 21.58 -3.42 -13.87
CA THR A 401 22.55 -4.12 -13.00
C THR A 401 23.60 -3.17 -12.43
N GLU A 402 24.09 -2.22 -13.22
CA GLU A 402 25.06 -1.21 -12.78
C GLU A 402 24.49 -0.30 -11.69
N GLN A 403 23.19 0.04 -11.76
CA GLN A 403 22.52 0.84 -10.74
C GLN A 403 22.35 0.05 -9.44
N LEU A 404 22.01 -1.23 -9.55
CA LEU A 404 21.89 -2.14 -8.40
C LEU A 404 23.25 -2.40 -7.75
N ASP A 405 24.30 -2.63 -8.54
CA ASP A 405 25.67 -2.81 -8.04
C ASP A 405 26.18 -1.54 -7.32
N ALA A 406 25.90 -0.36 -7.89
CA ALA A 406 26.30 0.90 -7.28
C ALA A 406 25.63 1.13 -5.91
N LEU A 407 24.36 0.75 -5.75
CA LEU A 407 23.66 0.80 -4.47
C LEU A 407 24.22 -0.26 -3.50
N ALA A 408 24.34 -1.52 -3.92
CA ALA A 408 24.82 -2.62 -3.10
C ALA A 408 26.24 -2.34 -2.54
N LEU A 409 27.17 -1.89 -3.39
CA LEU A 409 28.53 -1.55 -3.00
C LEU A 409 28.59 -0.47 -1.90
N LYS A 410 27.62 0.43 -1.87
CA LYS A 410 27.56 1.49 -0.86
C LYS A 410 26.87 1.07 0.42
N LEU A 411 25.97 0.07 0.37
CA LEU A 411 25.27 -0.44 1.54
C LEU A 411 26.09 -1.51 2.29
N ASP A 412 26.93 -2.27 1.61
CA ASP A 412 27.74 -3.35 2.18
C ASP A 412 28.64 -2.89 3.35
N PRO A 413 29.45 -1.80 3.22
CA PRO A 413 30.24 -1.28 4.33
C PRO A 413 29.42 -0.71 5.49
N LEU A 414 28.12 -0.43 5.26
CA LEU A 414 27.22 0.13 6.26
C LEU A 414 26.58 -0.97 7.11
N SER A 415 26.41 -2.19 6.58
CA SER A 415 25.92 -3.36 7.32
C SER A 415 26.94 -3.84 8.37
N ASP A 416 28.24 -3.72 8.10
CA ASP A 416 29.30 -4.09 9.04
C ASP A 416 29.45 -3.13 10.23
N ARG A 417 29.00 -1.88 10.07
CA ARG A 417 29.01 -0.88 11.17
C ARG A 417 27.96 -1.16 12.27
N THR A 418 26.99 -2.02 11.99
CA THR A 418 25.95 -2.41 12.97
C THR A 418 26.34 -3.62 13.80
N SER A 419 27.42 -4.35 13.40
CA SER A 419 27.90 -5.57 14.08
C SER A 419 29.01 -5.34 15.11
N ASP A 420 29.64 -4.15 15.14
CA ASP A 420 30.76 -3.82 16.00
C ASP A 420 30.40 -2.83 17.12
N GLN A 421 29.50 -3.22 18.04
CA GLN A 421 29.53 -2.70 19.42
C GLN A 421 29.20 -3.82 20.42
N PRO A 422 30.03 -3.98 21.46
CA PRO A 422 29.93 -5.01 22.47
C PRO A 422 28.72 -4.86 23.41
#